data_b90e6d971d1234cf8a8fd203c21b2e8a
#
_entry.id   b90e6d971d1234cf8a8fd203c21b2e8a
#
_cell.length_a   1.000
_cell.length_b   1.000
_cell.length_c   1.000
_cell.angle_alpha   90.00
_cell.angle_beta   90.00
_cell.angle_gamma   90.00
#
_symmetry.space_group_name_H-M   'P 1'
#
loop_
_entity.id
_entity.type
_entity.pdbx_description
1 polymer ?
#
loop_
_entity_poly.entity_id
_entity_poly.type
_entity_poly.pdbx_seq_one_letter_code
_entity_poly.pdbx_strand_id
1 'polypeptide(L)'
;MEDFDGYPLGHGFINTSSKLTVRMLSRKKDTVVNEDFIEQRVRTAWEYRKATTDISSCRVIFGEADFLPGIVIDKFEDVLVVESLALGIDRLKPVILDKLKKVLAEDGILIRGIYERSDAKVRLQEGMERFKGFIGEPFDTKVEICENGVHYIVDVEDGRRPDFSWIRNTTVLQYRTCAVI
;
A
#
# COMPACT_ATOMS: atom_id res chain seq x y z
N MET A 1 -21.31 -10.71 7.94
CA MET A 1 -22.35 -9.79 7.45
C MET A 1 -23.43 -10.62 6.81
N GLU A 2 -24.68 -10.34 7.16
CA GLU A 2 -25.85 -11.05 6.68
C GLU A 2 -26.89 -10.02 6.25
N ASP A 3 -27.80 -10.37 5.35
CA ASP A 3 -28.97 -9.56 5.03
C ASP A 3 -30.10 -9.75 6.04
N PHE A 4 -31.25 -9.12 5.81
CA PHE A 4 -32.41 -9.20 6.70
C PHE A 4 -33.00 -10.61 6.84
N ASP A 5 -32.79 -11.46 5.85
CA ASP A 5 -33.30 -12.84 5.82
C ASP A 5 -32.26 -13.83 6.37
N GLY A 6 -31.12 -13.32 6.87
CA GLY A 6 -30.01 -14.13 7.40
C GLY A 6 -29.11 -14.73 6.31
N TYR A 7 -29.21 -14.26 5.06
CA TYR A 7 -28.33 -14.72 3.99
C TYR A 7 -26.92 -14.10 4.15
N PRO A 8 -25.86 -14.91 4.14
CA PRO A 8 -24.50 -14.42 4.34
C PRO A 8 -24.00 -13.63 3.13
N LEU A 9 -23.71 -12.35 3.34
CA LEU A 9 -23.19 -11.42 2.33
C LEU A 9 -21.66 -11.47 2.23
N GLY A 10 -20.98 -11.96 3.27
CA GLY A 10 -19.53 -12.07 3.32
C GLY A 10 -18.90 -11.50 4.59
N HIS A 11 -17.59 -11.29 4.55
CA HIS A 11 -16.77 -10.83 5.67
C HIS A 11 -16.14 -9.47 5.36
N GLY A 12 -16.04 -8.63 6.38
CA GLY A 12 -15.43 -7.31 6.28
C GLY A 12 -15.31 -6.67 7.65
N PHE A 13 -15.03 -5.40 7.68
CA PHE A 13 -14.99 -4.61 8.90
C PHE A 13 -16.03 -3.49 8.87
N ILE A 14 -16.48 -3.11 10.06
CA ILE A 14 -17.44 -2.05 10.29
C ILE A 14 -16.78 -0.91 11.05
N ASN A 15 -17.07 0.32 10.63
CA ASN A 15 -16.71 1.53 11.36
C ASN A 15 -17.92 2.46 11.37
N THR A 16 -18.59 2.59 12.49
CA THR A 16 -19.80 3.42 12.64
C THR A 16 -19.52 4.93 12.61
N SER A 17 -18.26 5.34 12.80
CA SER A 17 -17.85 6.74 12.67
C SER A 17 -17.61 7.15 11.20
N SER A 18 -17.45 6.19 10.31
CA SER A 18 -17.20 6.43 8.89
C SER A 18 -18.46 6.62 8.09
N LYS A 19 -18.41 7.49 7.06
CA LYS A 19 -19.48 7.57 6.05
C LYS A 19 -19.62 6.26 5.27
N LEU A 20 -18.52 5.54 5.04
CA LEU A 20 -18.52 4.18 4.51
C LEU A 20 -18.44 3.20 5.67
N THR A 21 -19.58 2.97 6.29
CA THR A 21 -19.71 2.19 7.53
C THR A 21 -19.16 0.76 7.37
N VAL A 22 -19.31 0.16 6.21
CA VAL A 22 -18.93 -1.24 5.95
C VAL A 22 -17.98 -1.32 4.78
N ARG A 23 -16.87 -2.06 4.96
CA ARG A 23 -15.93 -2.40 3.89
C ARG A 23 -15.75 -3.91 3.81
N MET A 24 -16.01 -4.47 2.65
CA MET A 24 -15.95 -5.92 2.41
C MET A 24 -14.52 -6.36 2.11
N LEU A 25 -14.07 -7.41 2.79
CA LEU A 25 -12.81 -8.12 2.48
C LEU A 25 -13.06 -9.36 1.61
N SER A 26 -14.19 -10.05 1.82
CA SER A 26 -14.56 -11.23 1.03
C SER A 26 -16.07 -11.35 0.92
N ARG A 27 -16.56 -11.79 -0.25
CA ARG A 27 -17.97 -12.15 -0.48
C ARG A 27 -18.25 -13.63 -0.21
N LYS A 28 -17.21 -14.42 0.07
CA LYS A 28 -17.39 -15.85 0.38
C LYS A 28 -17.76 -16.01 1.85
N LYS A 29 -18.85 -16.75 2.12
CA LYS A 29 -19.39 -16.95 3.47
C LYS A 29 -18.43 -17.71 4.40
N ASP A 30 -17.63 -18.61 3.84
CA ASP A 30 -16.74 -19.49 4.61
C ASP A 30 -15.31 -18.93 4.74
N THR A 31 -15.12 -17.63 4.42
CA THR A 31 -13.81 -16.99 4.55
C THR A 31 -13.46 -16.76 6.01
N VAL A 32 -12.32 -17.25 6.43
CA VAL A 32 -11.69 -16.87 7.69
C VAL A 32 -10.67 -15.78 7.40
N VAL A 33 -10.87 -14.59 7.97
CA VAL A 33 -9.92 -13.47 7.84
C VAL A 33 -8.82 -13.67 8.87
N ASN A 34 -7.77 -14.37 8.47
CA ASN A 34 -6.57 -14.66 9.24
C ASN A 34 -5.32 -14.19 8.49
N GLU A 35 -4.15 -14.49 9.02
CA GLU A 35 -2.87 -14.12 8.39
C GLU A 35 -2.67 -14.77 7.03
N ASP A 36 -3.09 -16.02 6.84
CA ASP A 36 -2.97 -16.74 5.56
C ASP A 36 -3.84 -16.08 4.49
N PHE A 37 -5.05 -15.64 4.85
CA PHE A 37 -5.92 -14.88 3.97
C PHE A 37 -5.25 -13.57 3.53
N ILE A 38 -4.64 -12.85 4.46
CA ILE A 38 -3.91 -11.60 4.16
C ILE A 38 -2.70 -11.89 3.27
N GLU A 39 -1.91 -12.93 3.59
CA GLU A 39 -0.77 -13.32 2.76
C GLU A 39 -1.21 -13.65 1.33
N GLN A 40 -2.30 -14.39 1.16
CA GLN A 40 -2.82 -14.70 -0.18
C GLN A 40 -3.24 -13.44 -0.96
N ARG A 41 -3.88 -12.46 -0.30
CA ARG A 41 -4.24 -11.18 -0.94
C ARG A 41 -3.01 -10.40 -1.40
N VAL A 42 -2.02 -10.28 -0.53
CA VAL A 42 -0.75 -9.62 -0.82
C VAL A 42 -0.02 -10.32 -1.96
N ARG A 43 0.07 -11.64 -1.93
CA ARG A 43 0.70 -12.45 -2.98
C ARG A 43 0.00 -12.26 -4.32
N THR A 44 -1.33 -12.31 -4.34
CA THR A 44 -2.11 -12.08 -5.58
C THR A 44 -1.86 -10.69 -6.15
N ALA A 45 -1.84 -9.66 -5.31
CA ALA A 45 -1.53 -8.30 -5.75
C ALA A 45 -0.11 -8.21 -6.33
N TRP A 46 0.87 -8.80 -5.67
CA TRP A 46 2.26 -8.80 -6.13
C TRP A 46 2.44 -9.56 -7.47
N GLU A 47 1.88 -10.77 -7.60
CA GLU A 47 1.92 -11.54 -8.84
C GLU A 47 1.31 -10.77 -10.02
N TYR A 48 0.20 -10.07 -9.77
CA TYR A 48 -0.40 -9.21 -10.78
C TYR A 48 0.56 -8.09 -11.22
N ARG A 49 1.28 -7.44 -10.28
CA ARG A 49 2.24 -6.38 -10.63
C ARG A 49 3.42 -6.94 -11.44
N LYS A 50 3.96 -8.10 -11.06
CA LYS A 50 5.01 -8.77 -11.84
C LYS A 50 4.60 -9.03 -13.29
N ALA A 51 3.34 -9.31 -13.54
CA ALA A 51 2.82 -9.59 -14.87
C ALA A 51 2.49 -8.34 -15.71
N THR A 52 2.32 -7.16 -15.07
CA THR A 52 1.70 -6.01 -15.76
C THR A 52 2.52 -4.72 -15.72
N THR A 53 3.53 -4.62 -14.85
CA THR A 53 4.28 -3.37 -14.67
C THR A 53 5.74 -3.62 -14.35
N ASP A 54 6.56 -2.57 -14.42
CA ASP A 54 7.90 -2.57 -13.87
C ASP A 54 7.83 -2.63 -12.34
N ILE A 55 8.45 -3.67 -11.76
CA ILE A 55 8.42 -3.92 -10.33
C ILE A 55 9.52 -3.20 -9.54
N SER A 56 10.44 -2.51 -10.20
CA SER A 56 11.46 -1.70 -9.53
C SER A 56 10.80 -0.61 -8.69
N SER A 57 9.84 0.09 -9.28
CA SER A 57 9.03 1.12 -8.61
C SER A 57 7.59 1.06 -9.09
N CYS A 58 6.68 0.62 -8.23
CA CYS A 58 5.28 0.42 -8.58
C CYS A 58 4.35 0.52 -7.38
N ARG A 59 3.05 0.72 -7.66
CA ARG A 59 2.00 0.53 -6.67
C ARG A 59 1.74 -0.95 -6.46
N VAL A 60 2.18 -1.48 -5.32
CA VAL A 60 2.05 -2.92 -5.01
C VAL A 60 0.63 -3.26 -4.58
N ILE A 61 0.03 -2.44 -3.71
CA ILE A 61 -1.35 -2.62 -3.24
C ILE A 61 -2.15 -1.36 -3.53
N PHE A 62 -3.33 -1.53 -4.14
CA PHE A 62 -4.23 -0.44 -4.50
C PHE A 62 -5.63 -0.68 -3.95
N GLY A 63 -5.77 -0.65 -2.65
CA GLY A 63 -7.07 -0.61 -1.96
C GLY A 63 -8.06 -1.68 -2.42
N GLU A 64 -9.20 -1.23 -2.83
CA GLU A 64 -10.33 -2.05 -3.27
C GLU A 64 -10.01 -2.89 -4.52
N ALA A 65 -9.11 -2.43 -5.38
CA ALA A 65 -8.70 -3.16 -6.59
C ALA A 65 -7.98 -4.46 -6.25
N ASP A 66 -7.25 -4.49 -5.13
CA ASP A 66 -6.54 -5.66 -4.63
C ASP A 66 -7.27 -6.34 -3.45
N PHE A 67 -8.53 -5.98 -3.22
CA PHE A 67 -9.38 -6.50 -2.14
C PHE A 67 -8.81 -6.28 -0.73
N LEU A 68 -8.05 -5.20 -0.55
CA LEU A 68 -7.56 -4.69 0.72
C LEU A 68 -8.03 -3.23 0.91
N PRO A 69 -9.33 -3.01 1.13
CA PRO A 69 -9.96 -1.70 1.02
C PRO A 69 -9.38 -0.69 2.02
N GLY A 70 -8.99 0.46 1.50
CA GLY A 70 -8.51 1.58 2.30
C GLY A 70 -7.02 1.56 2.65
N ILE A 71 -6.21 0.67 2.03
CA ILE A 71 -4.76 0.75 2.12
C ILE A 71 -4.13 0.87 0.73
N VAL A 72 -3.13 1.72 0.62
CA VAL A 72 -2.30 1.85 -0.58
C VAL A 72 -0.85 1.63 -0.16
N ILE A 73 -0.13 0.82 -0.92
CA ILE A 73 1.30 0.60 -0.69
C ILE A 73 2.04 0.74 -2.02
N ASP A 74 2.92 1.73 -2.06
CA ASP A 74 3.82 1.99 -3.17
C ASP A 74 5.22 1.48 -2.82
N LYS A 75 5.89 0.85 -3.76
CA LYS A 75 7.28 0.39 -3.67
C LYS A 75 8.16 1.29 -4.53
N PHE A 76 9.26 1.70 -3.96
CA PHE A 76 10.32 2.49 -4.57
C PHE A 76 11.62 1.77 -4.34
N GLU A 77 12.10 1.03 -5.33
CA GLU A 77 13.25 0.16 -5.21
C GLU A 77 13.16 -0.73 -3.96
N ASP A 78 13.87 -0.41 -2.89
CA ASP A 78 13.94 -1.13 -1.62
C ASP A 78 13.16 -0.45 -0.47
N VAL A 79 12.32 0.55 -0.79
CA VAL A 79 11.51 1.29 0.19
C VAL A 79 10.04 1.10 -0.09
N LEU A 80 9.23 0.93 0.97
CA LEU A 80 7.78 0.95 0.90
C LEU A 80 7.23 2.26 1.46
N VAL A 81 6.25 2.81 0.78
CA VAL A 81 5.43 3.92 1.28
C VAL A 81 4.02 3.44 1.45
N VAL A 82 3.48 3.60 2.66
CA VAL A 82 2.15 3.10 2.99
C VAL A 82 1.20 4.25 3.34
N GLU A 83 -0.01 4.20 2.81
CA GLU A 83 -1.13 5.07 3.21
C GLU A 83 -2.29 4.19 3.66
N SER A 84 -2.75 4.38 4.90
CA SER A 84 -3.89 3.69 5.48
C SER A 84 -5.02 4.68 5.77
N LEU A 85 -6.19 4.46 5.16
CA LEU A 85 -7.29 5.42 5.13
C LEU A 85 -8.55 4.95 5.87
N ALA A 86 -8.58 3.69 6.34
CA ALA A 86 -9.74 3.12 7.01
C ALA A 86 -9.34 2.39 8.30
N LEU A 87 -10.13 2.55 9.37
CA LEU A 87 -9.80 2.02 10.70
C LEU A 87 -9.57 0.51 10.72
N GLY A 88 -10.41 -0.25 10.01
CA GLY A 88 -10.29 -1.72 10.01
C GLY A 88 -9.01 -2.19 9.36
N ILE A 89 -8.62 -1.59 8.24
CA ILE A 89 -7.39 -1.94 7.54
C ILE A 89 -6.14 -1.40 8.27
N ASP A 90 -6.26 -0.29 8.97
CA ASP A 90 -5.18 0.27 9.79
C ASP A 90 -4.75 -0.70 10.90
N ARG A 91 -5.72 -1.42 11.49
CA ARG A 91 -5.46 -2.49 12.46
C ARG A 91 -4.79 -3.72 11.84
N LEU A 92 -5.07 -4.01 10.57
CA LEU A 92 -4.45 -5.12 9.83
C LEU A 92 -3.11 -4.73 9.20
N LYS A 93 -2.79 -3.45 9.14
CA LYS A 93 -1.57 -2.90 8.52
C LYS A 93 -0.28 -3.61 8.95
N PRO A 94 -0.02 -3.89 10.25
CA PRO A 94 1.20 -4.58 10.66
C PRO A 94 1.32 -5.97 10.01
N VAL A 95 0.23 -6.74 9.97
CA VAL A 95 0.20 -8.07 9.34
C VAL A 95 0.40 -7.96 7.82
N ILE A 96 -0.27 -6.99 7.17
CA ILE A 96 -0.12 -6.76 5.73
C ILE A 96 1.33 -6.45 5.38
N LEU A 97 1.99 -5.57 6.13
CA LEU A 97 3.38 -5.20 5.89
C LEU A 97 4.35 -6.35 6.14
N ASP A 98 4.13 -7.15 7.18
CA ASP A 98 4.92 -8.35 7.46
C ASP A 98 4.82 -9.37 6.31
N LYS A 99 3.58 -9.70 5.89
CA LYS A 99 3.34 -10.62 4.78
C LYS A 99 3.89 -10.07 3.45
N LEU A 100 3.79 -8.77 3.22
CA LEU A 100 4.35 -8.15 2.02
C LEU A 100 5.88 -8.26 1.99
N LYS A 101 6.55 -7.95 3.09
CA LYS A 101 8.01 -8.12 3.18
C LYS A 101 8.44 -9.56 2.93
N LYS A 102 7.72 -10.53 3.49
CA LYS A 102 7.95 -11.95 3.26
C LYS A 102 7.80 -12.31 1.77
N VAL A 103 6.70 -11.92 1.14
CA VAL A 103 6.43 -12.20 -0.28
C VAL A 103 7.48 -11.56 -1.20
N LEU A 104 7.89 -10.33 -0.93
CA LEU A 104 8.94 -9.64 -1.69
C LEU A 104 10.31 -10.32 -1.50
N ALA A 105 10.62 -10.78 -0.30
CA ALA A 105 11.88 -11.48 0.00
C ALA A 105 12.00 -12.82 -0.73
N GLU A 106 10.90 -13.52 -1.00
CA GLU A 106 10.88 -14.75 -1.81
C GLU A 106 11.36 -14.49 -3.25
N ASP A 107 11.12 -13.29 -3.79
CA ASP A 107 11.62 -12.86 -5.10
C ASP A 107 12.98 -12.11 -5.00
N GLY A 108 13.66 -12.19 -3.85
CA GLY A 108 14.97 -11.59 -3.62
C GLY A 108 14.96 -10.09 -3.35
N ILE A 109 13.77 -9.49 -3.13
CA ILE A 109 13.63 -8.07 -2.87
C ILE A 109 13.61 -7.83 -1.36
N LEU A 110 14.69 -7.27 -0.85
CA LEU A 110 14.84 -6.93 0.57
C LEU A 110 14.45 -5.46 0.79
N ILE A 111 13.47 -5.23 1.64
CA ILE A 111 12.97 -3.88 1.95
C ILE A 111 13.84 -3.27 3.06
N ARG A 112 14.52 -2.18 2.72
CA ARG A 112 15.36 -1.37 3.61
C ARG A 112 14.55 -0.62 4.65
N GLY A 113 13.39 -0.11 4.27
CA GLY A 113 12.57 0.70 5.18
C GLY A 113 11.15 0.90 4.72
N ILE A 114 10.31 1.32 5.67
CA ILE A 114 8.90 1.64 5.42
C ILE A 114 8.60 3.02 5.96
N TYR A 115 7.99 3.87 5.13
CA TYR A 115 7.53 5.19 5.51
C TYR A 115 6.01 5.28 5.42
N GLU A 116 5.34 5.73 6.46
CA GLU A 116 3.89 5.90 6.47
C GLU A 116 3.51 7.34 6.16
N ARG A 117 2.58 7.52 5.23
CA ARG A 117 2.00 8.80 4.83
C ARG A 117 0.48 8.81 4.99
N SER A 118 0.04 8.42 6.16
CA SER A 118 -1.38 8.38 6.54
C SER A 118 -1.85 9.73 7.11
N ASP A 119 -1.51 10.84 6.42
CA ASP A 119 -1.82 12.21 6.85
C ASP A 119 -3.06 12.81 6.17
N ALA A 120 -3.83 11.99 5.44
CA ALA A 120 -5.06 12.43 4.77
C ALA A 120 -6.16 12.83 5.77
N LYS A 121 -6.92 13.90 5.43
CA LYS A 121 -8.03 14.41 6.26
C LYS A 121 -9.13 13.37 6.47
N VAL A 122 -9.29 12.41 5.56
CA VAL A 122 -10.29 11.35 5.67
C VAL A 122 -10.09 10.48 6.90
N ARG A 123 -8.86 10.34 7.41
CA ARG A 123 -8.59 9.58 8.65
C ARG A 123 -9.34 10.13 9.86
N LEU A 124 -9.48 11.45 9.94
CA LEU A 124 -10.26 12.08 11.03
C LEU A 124 -11.75 11.69 10.97
N GLN A 125 -12.29 11.48 9.76
CA GLN A 125 -13.67 11.01 9.57
C GLN A 125 -13.83 9.51 9.89
N GLU A 126 -12.74 8.76 9.85
CA GLU A 126 -12.68 7.35 10.25
C GLU A 126 -12.43 7.19 11.77
N GLY A 127 -12.27 8.28 12.52
CA GLY A 127 -11.95 8.26 13.95
C GLY A 127 -10.48 7.96 14.25
N MET A 128 -9.59 8.22 13.30
CA MET A 128 -8.15 7.99 13.43
C MET A 128 -7.38 9.30 13.39
N GLU A 129 -6.26 9.35 14.08
CA GLU A 129 -5.31 10.46 13.95
C GLU A 129 -4.55 10.41 12.62
N ARG A 130 -4.13 11.57 12.16
CA ARG A 130 -3.21 11.69 11.02
C ARG A 130 -1.81 11.27 11.47
N PHE A 131 -1.15 10.50 10.64
CA PHE A 131 0.21 10.04 10.91
C PHE A 131 1.11 10.19 9.70
N LYS A 132 2.35 10.62 9.92
CA LYS A 132 3.43 10.67 8.94
C LYS A 132 4.73 10.33 9.66
N GLY A 133 5.47 9.31 9.19
CA GLY A 133 6.70 8.90 9.84
C GLY A 133 7.18 7.50 9.47
N PHE A 134 8.29 7.10 10.06
CA PHE A 134 8.89 5.80 9.85
C PHE A 134 8.10 4.69 10.56
N ILE A 135 8.00 3.54 9.92
CA ILE A 135 7.58 2.29 10.56
C ILE A 135 8.84 1.45 10.79
N GLY A 136 9.28 1.36 12.04
CA GLY A 136 10.56 0.77 12.44
C GLY A 136 11.69 1.78 12.47
N GLU A 137 12.89 1.35 12.11
CA GLU A 137 14.08 2.20 12.17
C GLU A 137 14.08 3.29 11.08
N PRO A 138 14.55 4.50 11.39
CA PRO A 138 14.75 5.55 10.40
C PRO A 138 15.77 5.16 9.32
N PHE A 139 15.53 5.62 8.09
CA PHE A 139 16.42 5.41 6.95
C PHE A 139 16.51 6.66 6.08
N ASP A 140 17.42 6.68 5.10
CA ASP A 140 17.49 7.77 4.12
C ASP A 140 16.26 7.72 3.21
N THR A 141 15.46 8.79 3.27
CA THR A 141 14.19 8.91 2.54
C THR A 141 14.35 9.17 1.06
N LYS A 142 15.57 9.48 0.61
CA LYS A 142 15.88 9.69 -0.80
C LYS A 142 16.16 8.37 -1.48
N VAL A 143 15.36 8.08 -2.50
CA VAL A 143 15.44 6.85 -3.28
C VAL A 143 15.68 7.22 -4.76
N GLU A 144 16.70 6.64 -5.36
CA GLU A 144 16.92 6.75 -6.79
C GLU A 144 16.06 5.71 -7.51
N ILE A 145 15.22 6.16 -8.45
CA ILE A 145 14.39 5.31 -9.29
C ILE A 145 14.73 5.54 -10.75
N CYS A 146 14.53 4.53 -11.59
CA CYS A 146 14.69 4.62 -13.03
C CYS A 146 13.35 4.38 -13.72
N GLU A 147 12.93 5.31 -14.57
CA GLU A 147 11.74 5.15 -15.38
C GLU A 147 12.04 5.55 -16.83
N ASN A 148 11.77 4.64 -17.76
CA ASN A 148 12.06 4.83 -19.19
C ASN A 148 13.52 5.28 -19.47
N GLY A 149 14.49 4.78 -18.70
CA GLY A 149 15.91 5.12 -18.82
C GLY A 149 16.28 6.49 -18.22
N VAL A 150 15.37 7.16 -17.54
CA VAL A 150 15.63 8.41 -16.83
C VAL A 150 15.70 8.14 -15.33
N HIS A 151 16.76 8.60 -14.68
CA HIS A 151 16.94 8.46 -13.24
C HIS A 151 16.41 9.68 -12.50
N TYR A 152 15.64 9.42 -11.45
CA TYR A 152 15.07 10.43 -10.57
C TYR A 152 15.43 10.12 -9.12
N ILE A 153 15.62 11.16 -8.33
CA ILE A 153 15.66 11.02 -6.86
C ILE A 153 14.29 11.42 -6.32
N VAL A 154 13.64 10.46 -5.67
CA VAL A 154 12.36 10.64 -4.98
C VAL A 154 12.62 10.75 -3.49
N ASP A 155 12.11 11.80 -2.86
CA ASP A 155 12.07 11.90 -1.40
C ASP A 155 10.70 11.41 -0.92
N VAL A 156 10.68 10.23 -0.26
CA VAL A 156 9.43 9.61 0.18
C VAL A 156 8.81 10.33 1.38
N GLU A 157 9.58 11.16 2.09
CA GLU A 157 9.10 11.99 3.17
C GLU A 157 8.46 13.28 2.65
N ASP A 158 9.19 14.06 1.84
CA ASP A 158 8.77 15.40 1.41
C ASP A 158 8.10 15.41 0.03
N GLY A 159 8.20 14.33 -0.73
CA GLY A 159 7.51 14.18 -2.02
C GLY A 159 6.01 14.43 -1.89
N ARG A 160 5.37 15.01 -2.92
CA ARG A 160 3.91 15.10 -2.98
C ARG A 160 3.34 13.69 -2.96
N ARG A 161 2.08 13.54 -2.48
CA ARG A 161 1.41 12.23 -2.38
C ARG A 161 1.67 11.37 -3.59
N PRO A 162 1.99 10.08 -3.38
CA PRO A 162 2.15 9.13 -4.45
C PRO A 162 0.79 8.80 -5.07
N ASP A 163 0.28 9.72 -5.89
CA ASP A 163 -0.75 9.38 -6.86
C ASP A 163 -0.05 8.81 -8.09
N PHE A 164 -0.64 7.88 -8.81
CA PHE A 164 -0.10 7.32 -10.06
C PHE A 164 0.12 8.38 -11.16
N SER A 165 -0.17 9.64 -10.87
CA SER A 165 0.21 10.82 -11.65
C SER A 165 1.67 11.28 -11.40
N TRP A 166 2.49 10.43 -10.85
CA TRP A 166 3.86 10.62 -10.38
C TRP A 166 4.76 11.39 -11.28
N ILE A 167 4.76 11.01 -12.53
CA ILE A 167 5.65 11.52 -13.57
C ILE A 167 5.41 13.00 -13.85
N ARG A 168 4.24 13.52 -13.49
CA ARG A 168 3.89 14.93 -13.81
C ARG A 168 4.08 15.91 -12.65
N ASN A 169 4.22 15.44 -11.40
CA ASN A 169 4.14 16.32 -10.23
C ASN A 169 5.15 16.03 -9.09
N THR A 170 6.12 15.16 -9.28
CA THR A 170 7.18 14.94 -8.31
C THR A 170 8.13 16.11 -8.32
N THR A 171 8.54 16.61 -7.16
CA THR A 171 9.68 17.52 -7.07
C THR A 171 10.92 16.69 -7.38
N VAL A 172 11.31 16.73 -8.63
CA VAL A 172 12.52 16.08 -9.12
C VAL A 172 13.69 16.89 -8.62
N LEU A 173 14.42 16.32 -7.65
CA LEU A 173 15.58 17.02 -7.07
C LEU A 173 16.80 16.98 -7.98
N GLN A 174 16.89 15.99 -8.88
CA GLN A 174 17.99 15.91 -9.86
C GLN A 174 17.66 14.99 -11.02
N TYR A 175 18.01 15.38 -12.25
CA TYR A 175 18.02 14.53 -13.44
C TYR A 175 19.44 14.03 -13.69
N ARG A 176 19.62 12.72 -13.86
CA ARG A 176 20.81 12.16 -14.50
C ARG A 176 20.34 11.37 -15.71
N THR A 177 20.73 11.81 -16.88
CA THR A 177 20.52 11.05 -18.13
C THR A 177 21.52 9.90 -18.13
N CYS A 178 21.08 8.65 -18.17
CA CYS A 178 21.94 7.55 -18.53
C CYS A 178 22.34 7.71 -20.00
N ALA A 179 23.63 7.89 -20.25
CA ALA A 179 24.15 7.70 -21.61
C ALA A 179 23.96 6.21 -21.96
N VAL A 180 23.12 5.95 -22.94
CA VAL A 180 23.05 4.63 -23.59
C VAL A 180 24.37 4.49 -24.34
N ILE A 181 25.23 3.57 -23.86
CA ILE A 181 26.41 3.10 -24.61
C ILE A 181 25.98 1.92 -25.47
#